data_2cfa64fefe3840a719e4cc765dd8f9fe
#
_entry.id   2cfa64fefe3840a719e4cc765dd8f9fe
#
_cell.length_a   1.000
_cell.length_b   1.000
_cell.length_c   1.000
_cell.angle_alpha   90.00
_cell.angle_beta   90.00
_cell.angle_gamma   90.00
#
_symmetry.space_group_name_H-M   'P 1'
#
loop_
_entity.id
_entity.type
_entity.pdbx_description
1 polymer ?
#
loop_
_entity_poly.entity_id
_entity_poly.type
_entity_poly.pdbx_seq_one_letter_code
_entity_poly.pdbx_strand_id
1 'polypeptide(L)'
;METAHAAAAPLGARERRDIVSGEVMDEARLIRFVPGPGGVVTPDLARKLPGRGLWVAADRKSLDAAAQRNQFSRAAKAKLVVPPDLSGLVTALLKKRLLAGLGLARRAGDLTSGFEKVSAAISSGRCAWMIEAADGAEDGRRKLLNLARRQSSPPRLFGAANAEELGLALGLENVIHTAFLAGRAAERWGSDVLRFSGFSPLVPESWCEEPSAADGTHVAPRAAYE
;
A
#
# COMPACT_ATOMS: atom_id res chain seq x y z
N MET A 1 -33.01 9.97 2.55
CA MET A 1 -32.53 9.35 3.80
C MET A 1 -31.61 8.21 3.38
N GLU A 2 -30.34 8.50 3.31
CA GLU A 2 -29.29 7.59 2.80
C GLU A 2 -28.47 7.15 4.01
N THR A 3 -28.65 5.90 4.40
CA THR A 3 -27.90 5.29 5.49
C THR A 3 -26.53 4.88 4.96
N ALA A 4 -25.52 5.68 5.26
CA ALA A 4 -24.12 5.32 5.08
C ALA A 4 -23.83 4.01 5.83
N HIS A 5 -23.53 2.96 5.10
CA HIS A 5 -23.07 1.68 5.63
C HIS A 5 -21.64 1.88 6.14
N ALA A 6 -21.51 2.20 7.41
CA ALA A 6 -20.22 2.20 8.09
C ALA A 6 -19.69 0.75 8.06
N ALA A 7 -18.64 0.50 7.31
CA ALA A 7 -17.92 -0.77 7.35
C ALA A 7 -17.45 -1.02 8.78
N ALA A 8 -17.93 -2.10 9.40
CA ALA A 8 -17.56 -2.50 10.75
C ALA A 8 -16.03 -2.65 10.85
N ALA A 9 -15.43 -1.91 11.78
CA ALA A 9 -14.01 -2.04 12.08
C ALA A 9 -13.70 -3.48 12.52
N PRO A 10 -12.60 -4.09 12.05
CA PRO A 10 -12.25 -5.44 12.47
C PRO A 10 -12.02 -5.49 13.98
N LEU A 11 -12.60 -6.49 14.63
CA LEU A 11 -12.46 -6.75 16.06
C LEU A 11 -10.97 -6.81 16.46
N GLY A 12 -10.50 -5.81 17.25
CA GLY A 12 -9.12 -5.73 17.72
C GLY A 12 -8.29 -4.58 17.15
N ALA A 13 -8.87 -3.66 16.38
CA ALA A 13 -8.18 -2.44 15.94
C ALA A 13 -7.73 -1.61 17.15
N ARG A 14 -6.41 -1.43 17.27
CA ARG A 14 -5.83 -0.56 18.31
C ARG A 14 -5.87 0.87 17.81
N GLU A 15 -6.49 1.75 18.59
CA GLU A 15 -6.51 3.17 18.30
C GLU A 15 -5.27 3.87 18.86
N ARG A 16 -4.78 4.85 18.13
CA ARG A 16 -3.66 5.71 18.52
C ARG A 16 -3.99 7.15 18.16
N ARG A 17 -3.39 8.06 18.91
CA ARG A 17 -3.51 9.49 18.64
C ARG A 17 -2.44 9.94 17.66
N ASP A 18 -2.85 10.55 16.56
CA ASP A 18 -1.97 11.29 15.65
C ASP A 18 -1.41 12.53 16.37
N ILE A 19 -0.09 12.69 16.36
CA ILE A 19 0.57 13.83 17.03
C ILE A 19 0.40 15.15 16.26
N VAL A 20 -0.06 15.12 15.02
CA VAL A 20 -0.25 16.29 14.16
C VAL A 20 -1.66 16.84 14.30
N SER A 21 -2.68 16.04 14.05
CA SER A 21 -4.09 16.42 14.12
C SER A 21 -4.66 16.33 15.55
N GLY A 22 -4.07 15.48 16.40
CA GLY A 22 -4.62 15.16 17.71
C GLY A 22 -5.77 14.14 17.67
N GLU A 23 -6.21 13.72 16.51
CA GLU A 23 -7.29 12.76 16.31
C GLU A 23 -6.86 11.35 16.74
N VAL A 24 -7.85 10.58 17.20
CA VAL A 24 -7.69 9.16 17.52
C VAL A 24 -8.19 8.35 16.33
N MET A 25 -7.34 7.47 15.80
CA MET A 25 -7.67 6.66 14.64
C MET A 25 -7.02 5.26 14.73
N ASP A 26 -7.47 4.35 13.88
CA ASP A 26 -6.90 3.01 13.78
C ASP A 26 -5.39 3.07 13.48
N GLU A 27 -4.61 2.30 14.24
CA GLU A 27 -3.16 2.21 14.06
C GLU A 27 -2.76 1.67 12.66
N ALA A 28 -3.68 1.04 11.92
CA ALA A 28 -3.45 0.63 10.54
C ALA A 28 -3.29 1.83 9.60
N ARG A 29 -3.87 2.98 9.96
CA ARG A 29 -3.78 4.24 9.21
C ARG A 29 -2.63 5.15 9.66
N LEU A 30 -1.81 4.67 10.57
CA LEU A 30 -0.74 5.45 11.19
C LEU A 30 0.62 4.78 10.98
N ILE A 31 1.67 5.59 11.01
CA ILE A 31 3.04 5.15 11.09
C ILE A 31 3.57 5.46 12.49
N ARG A 32 4.19 4.45 13.09
CA ARG A 32 4.87 4.57 14.37
C ARG A 32 6.29 5.07 14.16
N PHE A 33 6.71 6.00 15.01
CA PHE A 33 8.08 6.44 15.16
C PHE A 33 8.54 6.29 16.61
N VAL A 34 9.84 6.15 16.81
CA VAL A 34 10.44 6.12 18.13
C VAL A 34 11.70 7.00 18.14
N PRO A 35 12.09 7.56 19.31
CA PRO A 35 13.41 8.11 19.47
C PRO A 35 14.47 7.00 19.32
N GLY A 36 15.29 7.07 18.30
CA GLY A 36 16.41 6.16 18.07
C GLY A 36 17.69 6.66 18.77
N PRO A 37 18.83 5.98 18.52
CA PRO A 37 20.13 6.41 19.03
C PRO A 37 20.44 7.87 18.65
N GLY A 38 21.00 8.62 19.58
CA GLY A 38 21.26 10.04 19.37
C GLY A 38 20.03 10.95 19.26
N GLY A 39 18.85 10.44 19.64
CA GLY A 39 17.59 11.19 19.54
C GLY A 39 17.07 11.33 18.09
N VAL A 40 17.50 10.50 17.16
CA VAL A 40 17.03 10.55 15.77
C VAL A 40 15.63 9.91 15.66
N VAL A 41 14.69 10.63 15.02
CA VAL A 41 13.34 10.11 14.73
C VAL A 41 13.44 8.91 13.80
N THR A 42 13.09 7.74 14.31
CA THR A 42 13.25 6.45 13.59
C THR A 42 11.89 5.84 13.28
N PRO A 43 11.57 5.57 11.97
CA PRO A 43 10.36 4.87 11.60
C PRO A 43 10.35 3.42 12.10
N ASP A 44 9.23 2.98 12.68
CA ASP A 44 9.02 1.62 13.17
C ASP A 44 7.80 0.97 12.51
N LEU A 45 7.92 0.65 11.24
CA LEU A 45 6.85 0.04 10.45
C LEU A 45 6.45 -1.35 10.96
N ALA A 46 7.38 -2.06 11.58
CA ALA A 46 7.14 -3.38 12.17
C ALA A 46 6.55 -3.32 13.57
N ARG A 47 6.56 -2.14 14.21
CA ARG A 47 6.09 -1.89 15.59
C ARG A 47 6.80 -2.76 16.64
N LYS A 48 8.10 -2.98 16.42
CA LYS A 48 8.94 -3.85 17.27
C LYS A 48 9.98 -3.10 18.07
N LEU A 49 10.28 -1.86 17.73
CA LEU A 49 11.29 -1.08 18.43
C LEU A 49 10.81 -0.73 19.85
N PRO A 50 11.72 -0.73 20.85
CA PRO A 50 11.39 -0.35 22.21
C PRO A 50 11.06 1.14 22.31
N GLY A 51 10.46 1.54 23.44
CA GLY A 51 10.14 2.93 23.73
C GLY A 51 8.72 3.36 23.40
N ARG A 52 8.40 4.59 23.84
CA ARG A 52 7.09 5.19 23.57
C ARG A 52 6.97 5.52 22.08
N GLY A 53 5.93 4.97 21.44
CA GLY A 53 5.61 5.28 20.05
C GLY A 53 5.02 6.68 19.88
N LEU A 54 5.50 7.38 18.86
CA LEU A 54 4.95 8.62 18.32
C LEU A 54 4.23 8.24 17.02
N TRP A 55 2.97 8.61 16.88
CA TRP A 55 2.17 8.14 15.76
C TRP A 55 1.78 9.31 14.87
N VAL A 56 1.96 9.15 13.55
CA VAL A 56 1.61 10.15 12.53
C VAL A 56 0.74 9.47 11.49
N ALA A 57 -0.27 10.18 10.99
CA ALA A 57 -1.09 9.70 9.87
C ALA A 57 -0.20 9.26 8.70
N ALA A 58 -0.58 8.15 8.05
CA ALA A 58 0.22 7.51 7.01
C ALA A 58 0.06 8.24 5.67
N ASP A 59 0.40 9.52 5.65
CA ASP A 59 0.44 10.35 4.45
C ASP A 59 1.60 11.35 4.50
N ARG A 60 2.08 11.76 3.32
CA ARG A 60 3.22 12.65 3.15
C ARG A 60 2.97 14.02 3.81
N LYS A 61 1.79 14.60 3.60
CA LYS A 61 1.45 15.94 4.13
C LYS A 61 1.51 15.98 5.65
N SER A 62 0.95 14.99 6.32
CA SER A 62 0.98 14.88 7.79
C SER A 62 2.40 14.67 8.30
N LEU A 63 3.18 13.81 7.63
CA LEU A 63 4.56 13.54 8.04
C LEU A 63 5.47 14.76 7.87
N ASP A 64 5.35 15.47 6.76
CA ASP A 64 6.10 16.71 6.50
C ASP A 64 5.71 17.80 7.51
N ALA A 65 4.43 17.93 7.84
CA ALA A 65 3.95 18.84 8.87
C ALA A 65 4.51 18.48 10.26
N ALA A 66 4.59 17.19 10.61
CA ALA A 66 5.18 16.72 11.86
C ALA A 66 6.66 17.12 11.96
N ALA A 67 7.40 16.96 10.86
CA ALA A 67 8.81 17.33 10.76
C ALA A 67 9.01 18.84 10.89
N GLN A 68 8.32 19.63 10.07
CA GLN A 68 8.49 21.11 10.00
C GLN A 68 8.04 21.82 11.28
N ARG A 69 6.97 21.35 11.93
CA ARG A 69 6.39 21.98 13.13
C ARG A 69 6.96 21.44 14.44
N ASN A 70 8.06 20.69 14.41
CA ASN A 70 8.73 20.10 15.59
C ASN A 70 7.78 19.24 16.48
N GLN A 71 6.78 18.60 15.87
CA GLN A 71 5.77 17.81 16.60
C GLN A 71 6.36 16.58 17.28
N PHE A 72 7.39 15.98 16.69
CA PHE A 72 8.10 14.83 17.28
C PHE A 72 8.71 15.19 18.62
N SER A 73 9.46 16.31 18.71
CA SER A 73 10.08 16.74 19.96
C SER A 73 9.06 17.12 21.02
N ARG A 74 7.96 17.78 20.62
CA ARG A 74 6.86 18.14 21.52
C ARG A 74 6.19 16.90 22.11
N ALA A 75 5.85 15.92 21.27
CA ALA A 75 5.18 14.70 21.69
C ALA A 75 6.08 13.77 22.54
N ALA A 76 7.38 13.75 22.24
CA ALA A 76 8.39 13.03 23.01
C ALA A 76 8.77 13.72 24.32
N LYS A 77 8.47 15.03 24.48
CA LYS A 77 8.98 15.90 25.57
C LYS A 77 10.50 15.89 25.66
N ALA A 78 11.19 15.76 24.53
CA ALA A 78 12.65 15.71 24.41
C ALA A 78 13.06 16.27 23.05
N LYS A 79 14.27 16.81 22.96
CA LYS A 79 14.83 17.28 21.67
C LYS A 79 15.11 16.06 20.78
N LEU A 80 14.46 16.01 19.63
CA LEU A 80 14.67 14.99 18.61
C LEU A 80 15.22 15.61 17.33
N VAL A 81 16.01 14.81 16.61
CA VAL A 81 16.56 15.15 15.29
C VAL A 81 15.74 14.44 14.23
N VAL A 82 15.10 15.20 13.34
CA VAL A 82 14.34 14.65 12.21
C VAL A 82 15.27 14.50 11.01
N PRO A 83 15.34 13.32 10.36
CA PRO A 83 16.09 13.16 9.11
C PRO A 83 15.61 14.16 8.04
N PRO A 84 16.51 14.70 7.19
CA PRO A 84 16.15 15.73 6.20
C PRO A 84 15.03 15.34 5.24
N ASP A 85 15.02 14.09 4.80
CA ASP A 85 13.96 13.51 3.95
C ASP A 85 13.29 12.32 4.65
N LEU A 86 12.59 12.60 5.75
CA LEU A 86 11.89 11.56 6.49
C LEU A 86 10.78 10.91 5.66
N SER A 87 10.08 11.67 4.82
CA SER A 87 9.01 11.16 3.96
C SER A 87 9.53 10.25 2.86
N GLY A 88 10.66 10.59 2.23
CA GLY A 88 11.34 9.70 1.27
C GLY A 88 11.83 8.41 1.93
N LEU A 89 12.45 8.51 3.11
CA LEU A 89 12.87 7.35 3.89
C LEU A 89 11.68 6.42 4.20
N VAL A 90 10.56 6.96 4.67
CA VAL A 90 9.35 6.18 4.98
C VAL A 90 8.79 5.52 3.71
N THR A 91 8.75 6.25 2.58
CA THR A 91 8.30 5.70 1.29
C THR A 91 9.15 4.50 0.87
N ALA A 92 10.47 4.63 0.92
CA ALA A 92 11.40 3.55 0.57
C ALA A 92 11.25 2.33 1.49
N LEU A 93 11.10 2.55 2.80
CA LEU A 93 10.90 1.48 3.78
C LEU A 93 9.55 0.77 3.58
N LEU A 94 8.47 1.49 3.28
CA LEU A 94 7.16 0.90 2.96
C LEU A 94 7.24 0.06 1.69
N LYS A 95 7.86 0.59 0.61
CA LYS A 95 8.06 -0.17 -0.63
C LYS A 95 8.85 -1.46 -0.38
N LYS A 96 9.98 -1.36 0.32
CA LYS A 96 10.79 -2.53 0.70
C LYS A 96 9.97 -3.56 1.49
N ARG A 97 9.13 -3.11 2.41
CA ARG A 97 8.26 -3.97 3.21
C ARG A 97 7.20 -4.67 2.35
N LEU A 98 6.58 -3.96 1.41
CA LEU A 98 5.62 -4.53 0.46
C LEU A 98 6.26 -5.64 -0.37
N LEU A 99 7.43 -5.38 -0.97
CA LEU A 99 8.16 -6.36 -1.77
C LEU A 99 8.58 -7.59 -0.94
N ALA A 100 9.08 -7.39 0.28
CA ALA A 100 9.40 -8.50 1.19
C ALA A 100 8.14 -9.33 1.55
N GLY A 101 6.98 -8.68 1.69
CA GLY A 101 5.70 -9.34 1.92
C GLY A 101 5.30 -10.26 0.77
N LEU A 102 5.54 -9.85 -0.49
CA LEU A 102 5.30 -10.70 -1.68
C LEU A 102 6.17 -11.95 -1.66
N GLY A 103 7.45 -11.82 -1.34
CA GLY A 103 8.35 -12.96 -1.22
C GLY A 103 7.94 -13.96 -0.14
N LEU A 104 7.41 -13.48 0.99
CA LEU A 104 6.84 -14.32 2.04
C LEU A 104 5.58 -15.04 1.55
N ALA A 105 4.66 -14.33 0.92
CA ALA A 105 3.42 -14.88 0.38
C ALA A 105 3.67 -15.96 -0.68
N ARG A 106 4.67 -15.76 -1.55
CA ARG A 106 5.05 -16.77 -2.53
C ARG A 106 5.49 -18.08 -1.85
N ARG A 107 6.34 -18.00 -0.84
CA ARG A 107 6.81 -19.19 -0.10
C ARG A 107 5.69 -19.90 0.66
N ALA A 108 4.67 -19.16 1.08
CA ALA A 108 3.49 -19.70 1.75
C ALA A 108 2.44 -20.28 0.78
N GLY A 109 2.60 -20.08 -0.54
CA GLY A 109 1.61 -20.51 -1.53
C GLY A 109 0.42 -19.54 -1.68
N ASP A 110 0.49 -18.37 -1.06
CA ASP A 110 -0.58 -17.35 -1.10
C ASP A 110 -0.48 -16.45 -2.34
N LEU A 111 0.47 -16.72 -3.25
CA LEU A 111 0.73 -15.89 -4.42
C LEU A 111 1.05 -16.77 -5.64
N THR A 112 0.55 -16.34 -6.81
CA THR A 112 0.84 -16.99 -8.10
C THR A 112 1.29 -15.96 -9.12
N SER A 113 2.19 -16.36 -10.05
CA SER A 113 2.75 -15.48 -11.08
C SER A 113 2.64 -16.09 -12.46
N GLY A 114 2.57 -15.22 -13.49
CA GLY A 114 2.39 -15.57 -14.89
C GLY A 114 0.95 -15.41 -15.36
N PHE A 115 0.79 -14.98 -16.63
CA PHE A 115 -0.49 -14.55 -17.21
C PHE A 115 -1.62 -15.57 -16.99
N GLU A 116 -1.42 -16.85 -17.36
CA GLU A 116 -2.46 -17.88 -17.28
C GLU A 116 -2.90 -18.17 -15.84
N LYS A 117 -1.94 -18.22 -14.90
CA LYS A 117 -2.25 -18.48 -13.49
C LYS A 117 -2.97 -17.29 -12.84
N VAL A 118 -2.60 -16.06 -13.21
CA VAL A 118 -3.25 -14.83 -12.73
C VAL A 118 -4.67 -14.77 -13.31
N SER A 119 -4.84 -15.03 -14.61
CA SER A 119 -6.14 -15.13 -15.27
C SER A 119 -7.08 -16.14 -14.58
N ALA A 120 -6.56 -17.34 -14.28
CA ALA A 120 -7.32 -18.37 -13.56
C ALA A 120 -7.70 -17.94 -12.14
N ALA A 121 -6.79 -17.26 -11.42
CA ALA A 121 -7.06 -16.76 -10.07
C ALA A 121 -8.13 -15.65 -10.07
N ILE A 122 -8.11 -14.75 -11.07
CA ILE A 122 -9.15 -13.73 -11.26
C ILE A 122 -10.49 -14.39 -11.58
N SER A 123 -10.52 -15.29 -12.59
CA SER A 123 -11.77 -15.96 -13.03
C SER A 123 -12.44 -16.78 -11.93
N SER A 124 -11.65 -17.35 -11.02
CA SER A 124 -12.16 -18.12 -9.87
C SER A 124 -12.54 -17.24 -8.66
N GLY A 125 -12.41 -15.90 -8.74
CA GLY A 125 -12.69 -14.99 -7.63
C GLY A 125 -11.69 -15.08 -6.45
N ARG A 126 -10.57 -15.80 -6.61
CA ARG A 126 -9.57 -15.98 -5.55
C ARG A 126 -8.52 -14.89 -5.51
N CYS A 127 -8.45 -13.99 -6.49
CA CYS A 127 -7.49 -12.91 -6.55
C CYS A 127 -7.97 -11.73 -5.69
N ALA A 128 -7.26 -11.42 -4.61
CA ALA A 128 -7.52 -10.21 -3.80
C ALA A 128 -6.79 -8.98 -4.35
N TRP A 129 -5.55 -9.19 -4.82
CA TRP A 129 -4.73 -8.15 -5.41
C TRP A 129 -4.13 -8.63 -6.73
N MET A 130 -4.35 -7.86 -7.77
CA MET A 130 -3.62 -7.99 -9.04
C MET A 130 -2.39 -7.06 -8.97
N ILE A 131 -1.21 -7.64 -9.14
CA ILE A 131 0.07 -6.94 -9.04
C ILE A 131 0.70 -7.02 -10.42
N GLU A 132 0.90 -5.85 -11.02
CA GLU A 132 1.42 -5.69 -12.37
C GLU A 132 2.74 -4.94 -12.35
N ALA A 133 3.71 -5.37 -13.13
CA ALA A 133 4.96 -4.64 -13.28
C ALA A 133 4.69 -3.28 -13.94
N ALA A 134 5.23 -2.20 -13.37
CA ALA A 134 5.06 -0.83 -13.87
C ALA A 134 5.53 -0.65 -15.31
N ASP A 135 6.58 -1.38 -15.70
CA ASP A 135 7.22 -1.43 -17.01
C ASP A 135 6.76 -2.62 -17.88
N GLY A 136 5.75 -3.37 -17.43
CA GLY A 136 5.18 -4.50 -18.17
C GLY A 136 4.36 -4.06 -19.39
N ALA A 137 4.31 -4.93 -20.41
CA ALA A 137 3.56 -4.66 -21.64
C ALA A 137 2.06 -4.43 -21.35
N GLU A 138 1.49 -3.41 -22.01
CA GLU A 138 0.10 -2.99 -21.81
C GLU A 138 -0.92 -4.07 -22.18
N ASP A 139 -0.69 -4.82 -23.28
CA ASP A 139 -1.67 -5.76 -23.80
C ASP A 139 -2.06 -6.85 -22.79
N GLY A 140 -1.06 -7.46 -22.13
CA GLY A 140 -1.30 -8.45 -21.07
C GLY A 140 -2.07 -7.87 -19.91
N ARG A 141 -1.64 -6.70 -19.41
CA ARG A 141 -2.30 -5.97 -18.33
C ARG A 141 -3.75 -5.63 -18.68
N ARG A 142 -4.00 -5.09 -19.88
CA ARG A 142 -5.34 -4.73 -20.35
C ARG A 142 -6.28 -5.94 -20.38
N LYS A 143 -5.81 -7.09 -20.86
CA LYS A 143 -6.59 -8.35 -20.88
C LYS A 143 -6.98 -8.77 -19.46
N LEU A 144 -6.06 -8.76 -18.51
CA LEU A 144 -6.32 -9.10 -17.10
C LEU A 144 -7.25 -8.09 -16.42
N LEU A 145 -7.08 -6.78 -16.67
CA LEU A 145 -7.98 -5.74 -16.16
C LEU A 145 -9.40 -5.91 -16.67
N ASN A 146 -9.57 -6.23 -17.98
CA ASN A 146 -10.90 -6.48 -18.55
C ASN A 146 -11.56 -7.74 -17.95
N LEU A 147 -10.78 -8.77 -17.65
CA LEU A 147 -11.25 -9.96 -16.94
C LEU A 147 -11.65 -9.61 -15.50
N ALA A 148 -10.83 -8.84 -14.80
CA ALA A 148 -11.08 -8.40 -13.43
C ALA A 148 -12.37 -7.56 -13.29
N ARG A 149 -12.63 -6.64 -14.23
CA ARG A 149 -13.83 -5.80 -14.23
C ARG A 149 -15.15 -6.59 -14.36
N ARG A 150 -15.09 -7.82 -14.87
CA ARG A 150 -16.26 -8.70 -15.01
C ARG A 150 -16.58 -9.50 -13.75
N GLN A 151 -15.70 -9.46 -12.75
CA GLN A 151 -15.92 -10.15 -11.48
C GLN A 151 -16.89 -9.36 -10.59
N SER A 152 -17.71 -10.04 -9.82
CA SER A 152 -18.61 -9.43 -8.83
C SER A 152 -17.84 -8.69 -7.71
N SER A 153 -16.62 -9.13 -7.42
CA SER A 153 -15.69 -8.49 -6.52
C SER A 153 -14.32 -8.37 -7.21
N PRO A 154 -14.06 -7.28 -7.95
CA PRO A 154 -12.80 -7.10 -8.66
C PRO A 154 -11.61 -7.07 -7.72
N PRO A 155 -10.47 -7.69 -8.07
CA PRO A 155 -9.25 -7.56 -7.29
C PRO A 155 -8.76 -6.10 -7.30
N ARG A 156 -8.10 -5.69 -6.22
CA ARG A 156 -7.42 -4.40 -6.16
C ARG A 156 -6.15 -4.45 -7.02
N LEU A 157 -5.75 -3.30 -7.55
CA LEU A 157 -4.56 -3.19 -8.43
C LEU A 157 -3.38 -2.56 -7.67
N PHE A 158 -2.19 -3.11 -7.89
CA PHE A 158 -0.92 -2.55 -7.46
C PHE A 158 0.08 -2.61 -8.62
N GLY A 159 0.69 -1.49 -8.99
CA GLY A 159 1.63 -1.34 -10.10
C GLY A 159 2.82 -0.43 -9.76
N ALA A 160 3.12 -0.23 -8.47
CA ALA A 160 4.21 0.66 -8.04
C ALA A 160 5.59 -0.02 -7.98
N ALA A 161 5.75 -1.19 -8.61
CA ALA A 161 7.03 -1.90 -8.72
C ALA A 161 7.27 -2.32 -10.17
N ASN A 162 8.52 -2.29 -10.63
CA ASN A 162 8.91 -2.78 -11.95
C ASN A 162 9.16 -4.30 -11.97
N ALA A 163 9.38 -4.87 -13.16
CA ALA A 163 9.59 -6.31 -13.34
C ALA A 163 10.83 -6.83 -12.60
N GLU A 164 11.91 -6.04 -12.55
CA GLU A 164 13.13 -6.37 -11.83
C GLU A 164 12.89 -6.45 -10.31
N GLU A 165 12.22 -5.43 -9.74
CA GLU A 165 11.87 -5.39 -8.32
C GLU A 165 10.97 -6.56 -7.91
N LEU A 166 9.97 -6.89 -8.75
CA LEU A 166 9.10 -8.03 -8.53
C LEU A 166 9.87 -9.35 -8.65
N GLY A 167 10.70 -9.47 -9.68
CA GLY A 167 11.57 -10.63 -9.89
C GLY A 167 12.47 -10.90 -8.70
N LEU A 168 13.17 -9.87 -8.22
CA LEU A 168 14.05 -9.95 -7.05
C LEU A 168 13.26 -10.34 -5.78
N ALA A 169 12.12 -9.70 -5.54
CA ALA A 169 11.29 -9.98 -4.37
C ALA A 169 10.75 -11.42 -4.35
N LEU A 170 10.42 -11.95 -5.52
CA LEU A 170 9.85 -13.28 -5.68
C LEU A 170 10.92 -14.36 -5.93
N GLY A 171 12.17 -13.99 -6.22
CA GLY A 171 13.21 -14.94 -6.65
C GLY A 171 12.84 -15.63 -7.96
N LEU A 172 12.35 -14.88 -8.93
CA LEU A 172 11.93 -15.30 -10.27
C LEU A 172 12.49 -14.34 -11.31
N GLU A 173 12.62 -14.80 -12.54
CA GLU A 173 12.94 -13.95 -13.69
C GLU A 173 11.65 -13.47 -14.37
N ASN A 174 11.69 -12.26 -14.96
CA ASN A 174 10.64 -11.71 -15.83
C ASN A 174 9.22 -11.74 -15.21
N VAL A 175 9.05 -11.24 -14.01
CA VAL A 175 7.75 -11.18 -13.34
C VAL A 175 6.98 -9.96 -13.79
N ILE A 176 5.96 -10.15 -14.60
CA ILE A 176 5.07 -9.08 -15.10
C ILE A 176 3.73 -9.11 -14.37
N HIS A 177 3.11 -10.28 -14.28
CA HIS A 177 1.77 -10.47 -13.74
C HIS A 177 1.82 -11.35 -12.50
N THR A 178 1.17 -10.93 -11.42
CA THR A 178 1.14 -11.65 -10.15
C THR A 178 -0.24 -11.47 -9.49
N ALA A 179 -0.79 -12.53 -8.93
CA ALA A 179 -2.00 -12.50 -8.12
C ALA A 179 -1.68 -12.86 -6.67
N PHE A 180 -2.04 -11.99 -5.74
CA PHE A 180 -2.10 -12.31 -4.32
C PHE A 180 -3.47 -12.90 -4.03
N LEU A 181 -3.49 -14.12 -3.55
CA LEU A 181 -4.73 -14.85 -3.31
C LEU A 181 -5.44 -14.33 -2.05
N ALA A 182 -6.77 -14.37 -2.06
CA ALA A 182 -7.58 -13.92 -0.94
C ALA A 182 -7.27 -14.71 0.34
N GLY A 183 -7.12 -14.00 1.45
CA GLY A 183 -6.81 -14.57 2.75
C GLY A 183 -6.12 -13.57 3.67
N ARG A 184 -5.83 -13.99 4.90
CA ARG A 184 -5.24 -13.13 5.94
C ARG A 184 -3.89 -12.51 5.55
N ALA A 185 -3.12 -13.17 4.69
CA ALA A 185 -1.85 -12.64 4.21
C ALA A 185 -2.09 -11.44 3.27
N ALA A 186 -3.05 -11.54 2.34
CA ALA A 186 -3.43 -10.46 1.43
C ALA A 186 -4.05 -9.26 2.19
N GLU A 187 -4.83 -9.50 3.24
CA GLU A 187 -5.40 -8.44 4.10
C GLU A 187 -4.30 -7.65 4.83
N ARG A 188 -3.34 -8.37 5.43
CA ARG A 188 -2.18 -7.74 6.10
C ARG A 188 -1.30 -6.96 5.12
N TRP A 189 -1.05 -7.52 3.94
CA TRP A 189 -0.31 -6.84 2.89
C TRP A 189 -1.07 -5.59 2.41
N GLY A 190 -2.38 -5.69 2.24
CA GLY A 190 -3.26 -4.57 1.91
C GLY A 190 -3.21 -3.42 2.92
N SER A 191 -3.03 -3.71 4.20
CA SER A 191 -2.83 -2.66 5.22
C SER A 191 -1.50 -1.91 5.02
N ASP A 192 -0.44 -2.59 4.58
CA ASP A 192 0.82 -1.94 4.24
C ASP A 192 0.71 -1.15 2.91
N VAL A 193 -0.09 -1.64 1.92
CA VAL A 193 -0.42 -0.89 0.69
C VAL A 193 -1.18 0.39 1.01
N LEU A 194 -2.16 0.33 1.92
CA LEU A 194 -2.91 1.50 2.36
C LEU A 194 -1.98 2.58 2.95
N ARG A 195 -0.99 2.19 3.77
CA ARG A 195 0.00 3.15 4.28
C ARG A 195 0.88 3.70 3.16
N PHE A 196 1.30 2.87 2.22
CA PHE A 196 2.13 3.29 1.10
C PHE A 196 1.42 4.28 0.18
N SER A 197 0.09 4.13 -0.05
CA SER A 197 -0.69 5.00 -0.92
C SER A 197 -0.72 6.47 -0.46
N GLY A 198 -0.50 6.74 0.82
CA GLY A 198 -0.36 8.10 1.33
C GLY A 198 0.97 8.78 1.00
N PHE A 199 1.94 8.05 0.42
CA PHE A 199 3.28 8.55 0.07
C PHE A 199 3.60 8.46 -1.41
N SER A 200 3.00 7.51 -2.13
CA SER A 200 3.27 7.25 -3.54
C SER A 200 2.02 6.69 -4.22
N PRO A 201 1.79 7.01 -5.51
CA PRO A 201 0.74 6.38 -6.30
C PRO A 201 0.89 4.86 -6.31
N LEU A 202 -0.23 4.14 -6.30
CA LEU A 202 -0.24 2.67 -6.37
C LEU A 202 -0.04 2.14 -7.78
N VAL A 203 -0.25 2.98 -8.78
CA VAL A 203 -0.07 2.67 -10.20
C VAL A 203 0.63 3.84 -10.90
N PRO A 204 1.36 3.61 -11.99
CA PRO A 204 1.90 4.68 -12.82
C PRO A 204 0.82 5.65 -13.32
N GLU A 205 1.13 6.94 -13.41
CA GLU A 205 0.22 7.95 -13.95
C GLU A 205 -0.24 7.62 -15.37
N SER A 206 0.66 7.05 -16.19
CA SER A 206 0.35 6.59 -17.55
C SER A 206 -0.75 5.54 -17.66
N TRP A 207 -1.10 4.87 -16.54
CA TRP A 207 -2.22 3.91 -16.53
C TRP A 207 -3.56 4.59 -16.20
N CYS A 208 -3.53 5.84 -15.75
CA CYS A 208 -4.70 6.66 -15.42
C CYS A 208 -5.14 7.54 -16.59
N GLU A 209 -4.31 7.66 -17.65
CA GLU A 209 -4.68 8.35 -18.88
C GLU A 209 -5.76 7.53 -19.60
N GLU A 210 -6.93 8.15 -19.82
CA GLU A 210 -8.04 7.52 -20.54
C GLU A 210 -7.59 7.09 -21.94
N PRO A 211 -8.07 5.94 -22.46
CA PRO A 211 -7.90 5.64 -23.87
C PRO A 211 -8.55 6.77 -24.66
N SER A 212 -7.75 7.48 -25.44
CA SER A 212 -8.19 8.46 -26.43
C SER A 212 -9.46 7.97 -27.11
N ALA A 213 -10.49 8.80 -27.15
CA ALA A 213 -11.81 8.54 -27.67
C ALA A 213 -11.77 8.05 -29.14
N ALA A 214 -11.59 6.74 -29.33
CA ALA A 214 -11.77 6.04 -30.59
C ALA A 214 -12.81 4.92 -30.49
N ASP A 215 -13.40 4.69 -29.31
CA ASP A 215 -14.50 3.75 -29.16
C ASP A 215 -15.57 4.37 -28.25
N GLY A 216 -16.66 4.80 -28.88
CA GLY A 216 -17.71 5.65 -28.32
C GLY A 216 -18.59 4.97 -27.25
N THR A 217 -18.04 4.64 -26.08
CA THR A 217 -18.81 4.32 -24.90
C THR A 217 -18.22 4.97 -23.67
N HIS A 218 -18.77 6.12 -23.34
CA HIS A 218 -18.48 6.94 -22.19
C HIS A 218 -18.91 6.18 -20.92
N VAL A 219 -17.96 5.63 -20.15
CA VAL A 219 -18.20 5.21 -18.77
C VAL A 219 -17.12 5.86 -17.90
N ALA A 220 -17.52 6.86 -17.14
CA ALA A 220 -16.68 7.57 -16.19
C ALA A 220 -16.08 6.59 -15.15
N PRO A 221 -14.79 6.74 -14.78
CA PRO A 221 -14.21 5.94 -13.71
C PRO A 221 -14.78 6.42 -12.37
N ARG A 222 -15.58 5.58 -11.72
CA ARG A 222 -15.91 5.74 -10.31
C ARG A 222 -14.63 5.55 -9.51
N ALA A 223 -14.22 6.58 -8.78
CA ALA A 223 -13.18 6.52 -7.78
C ALA A 223 -13.47 5.39 -6.77
N ALA A 224 -12.68 4.33 -6.82
CA ALA A 224 -12.82 3.16 -5.94
C ALA A 224 -11.91 3.28 -4.72
N TYR A 225 -11.85 4.48 -4.11
CA TYR A 225 -11.09 4.73 -2.89
C TYR A 225 -11.86 5.70 -1.98
N GLU A 226 -12.98 5.25 -1.42
CA GLU A 226 -13.53 5.74 -0.16
C GLU A 226 -13.72 4.58 0.83
#